data_2909daf1db5e2cbb8ac64a7dd64606c8
#
_entry.id   2909daf1db5e2cbb8ac64a7dd64606c8
#
_cell.length_a   1.000
_cell.length_b   1.000
_cell.length_c   1.000
_cell.angle_alpha   90.00
_cell.angle_beta   90.00
_cell.angle_gamma   90.00
#
_symmetry.space_group_name_H-M   'P 1'
#
loop_
_entity.id
_entity.type
_entity.pdbx_description
1 polymer ?
#
loop_
_entity_poly.entity_id
_entity_poly.type
_entity_poly.pdbx_seq_one_letter_code
_entity_poly.pdbx_strand_id
1 'polypeptide(L)'
;DKNMQGEKFTLMQYNISAILGFIEAGDFVIPEIQRPFVWKRAQVRDLIDSLYNGYPTGYIITWKNPDVHTKDGSVANGKRVLIDGQQRITALMAAVSGLEVLDEDFNKDRIKIAFNPLAKDSDKMFAVQDASHLKDKKWIPDIAEVFKNEFDPFDFAIKYCENNSDVKPNEINNAIMSLKGIANRQIGVIELDHTLDIDEVTEIFIRINSKGTALSQSDFVMSKMASDTIHGGNTLRKVVDYFCHLAVKPDFYPQMIKDEEFEKTEYASKIKWLARDNEDIYDPDYGDMLRVSFMYSFDRAKLADLVSLLSGRDFVTREFKDDIVEDSYYKLGEGIKVFINEYNFNQFVLAIKGAGYKSSKQLNSQMTLDFAY
;
A
#
# COMPACT_ATOMS: atom_id res chain seq x y z
N ASP A 1 -11.82 1.49 42.44
CA ASP A 1 -12.22 2.34 41.32
C ASP A 1 -11.40 1.97 40.11
N LYS A 2 -12.00 1.14 39.20
CA LYS A 2 -11.42 0.95 37.88
C LYS A 2 -11.69 2.23 37.10
N ASN A 3 -10.69 3.09 36.99
CA ASN A 3 -10.73 4.23 36.10
C ASN A 3 -11.09 3.72 34.70
N MET A 4 -12.23 4.15 34.18
CA MET A 4 -12.54 3.94 32.76
C MET A 4 -11.42 4.62 31.98
N GLN A 5 -10.66 3.82 31.24
CA GLN A 5 -9.69 4.37 30.30
C GLN A 5 -10.48 5.15 29.23
N GLY A 6 -10.01 6.34 28.89
CA GLY A 6 -10.62 7.14 27.82
C GLY A 6 -10.61 6.40 26.48
N GLU A 7 -11.46 6.84 25.58
CA GLU A 7 -11.50 6.30 24.22
C GLU A 7 -10.14 6.54 23.53
N LYS A 8 -9.60 5.49 22.93
CA LYS A 8 -8.31 5.50 22.23
C LYS A 8 -8.47 5.69 20.71
N PHE A 9 -9.59 6.22 20.29
CA PHE A 9 -9.91 6.49 18.89
C PHE A 9 -10.87 7.66 18.74
N THR A 10 -10.91 8.20 17.53
CA THR A 10 -11.88 9.23 17.14
C THR A 10 -12.60 8.78 15.88
N LEU A 11 -13.91 9.00 15.82
CA LEU A 11 -14.72 8.77 14.63
C LEU A 11 -14.85 10.08 13.85
N MET A 12 -14.52 10.01 12.58
CA MET A 12 -14.59 11.14 11.67
C MET A 12 -15.25 10.71 10.35
N GLN A 13 -15.68 11.69 9.58
CA GLN A 13 -16.16 11.48 8.22
C GLN A 13 -15.44 12.44 7.29
N TYR A 14 -14.96 11.91 6.18
CA TYR A 14 -14.38 12.69 5.11
C TYR A 14 -15.02 12.29 3.79
N ASN A 15 -15.19 13.25 2.89
CA ASN A 15 -15.55 12.89 1.54
C ASN A 15 -14.35 12.28 0.80
N ILE A 16 -14.63 11.54 -0.27
CA ILE A 16 -13.59 10.85 -1.05
C ILE A 16 -12.55 11.83 -1.58
N SER A 17 -12.98 13.01 -2.06
CA SER A 17 -12.08 14.04 -2.56
C SER A 17 -11.08 14.49 -1.48
N ALA A 18 -11.52 14.66 -0.24
CA ALA A 18 -10.65 15.02 0.87
C ALA A 18 -9.64 13.92 1.19
N ILE A 19 -10.10 12.66 1.23
CA ILE A 19 -9.21 11.51 1.51
C ILE A 19 -8.13 11.40 0.42
N LEU A 20 -8.51 11.50 -0.86
CA LEU A 20 -7.56 11.46 -1.97
C LEU A 20 -6.57 12.64 -1.90
N GLY A 21 -7.05 13.82 -1.53
CA GLY A 21 -6.19 14.98 -1.29
C GLY A 21 -5.20 14.79 -0.13
N PHE A 22 -5.61 14.18 0.98
CA PHE A 22 -4.72 13.85 2.09
C PHE A 22 -3.62 12.85 1.69
N ILE A 23 -3.95 11.90 0.82
CA ILE A 23 -2.97 10.93 0.31
C ILE A 23 -1.98 11.64 -0.61
N GLU A 24 -2.46 12.49 -1.52
CA GLU A 24 -1.61 13.26 -2.43
C GLU A 24 -0.68 14.22 -1.68
N ALA A 25 -1.17 14.83 -0.61
CA ALA A 25 -0.38 15.70 0.27
C ALA A 25 0.60 14.92 1.18
N GLY A 26 0.46 13.59 1.29
CA GLY A 26 1.25 12.76 2.19
C GLY A 26 0.80 12.78 3.65
N ASP A 27 -0.38 13.35 3.95
CA ASP A 27 -0.96 13.34 5.30
C ASP A 27 -1.54 11.98 5.67
N PHE A 28 -2.14 11.29 4.70
CA PHE A 28 -2.48 9.87 4.79
C PHE A 28 -1.42 9.08 4.06
N VAL A 29 -0.78 8.18 4.78
CA VAL A 29 0.23 7.27 4.23
C VAL A 29 -0.42 5.91 4.01
N ILE A 30 -0.51 5.51 2.76
CA ILE A 30 -0.73 4.10 2.43
C ILE A 30 0.65 3.46 2.50
N PRO A 31 0.82 2.36 3.25
CA PRO A 31 2.06 1.62 3.22
C PRO A 31 2.39 1.26 1.77
N GLU A 32 3.31 2.00 1.17
CA GLU A 32 3.75 1.77 -0.21
C GLU A 32 4.64 0.53 -0.24
N ILE A 33 3.99 -0.61 -0.22
CA ILE A 33 4.63 -1.86 -0.52
C ILE A 33 4.30 -2.11 -1.98
N GLN A 34 5.31 -2.42 -2.79
CA GLN A 34 5.08 -2.85 -4.16
C GLN A 34 4.46 -4.25 -4.15
N ARG A 35 3.21 -4.31 -3.72
CA ARG A 35 2.40 -5.52 -3.77
C ARG A 35 1.51 -5.48 -5.00
N PRO A 36 1.24 -6.64 -5.60
CA PRO A 36 0.18 -6.74 -6.57
C PRO A 36 -1.13 -6.25 -5.99
N PHE A 37 -1.89 -5.52 -6.80
CA PHE A 37 -3.24 -5.14 -6.45
C PHE A 37 -4.14 -6.38 -6.52
N VAL A 38 -4.66 -6.81 -5.37
CA VAL A 38 -5.36 -8.10 -5.27
C VAL A 38 -6.85 -8.04 -5.62
N TRP A 39 -7.44 -6.83 -5.65
CA TRP A 39 -8.83 -6.69 -6.07
C TRP A 39 -8.98 -6.98 -7.54
N LYS A 40 -10.01 -7.75 -7.87
CA LYS A 40 -10.41 -7.95 -9.26
C LYS A 40 -11.04 -6.67 -9.81
N ARG A 41 -10.88 -6.43 -11.10
CA ARG A 41 -11.45 -5.25 -11.79
C ARG A 41 -12.97 -5.12 -11.58
N ALA A 42 -13.69 -6.25 -11.50
CA ALA A 42 -15.12 -6.27 -11.17
C ALA A 42 -15.42 -5.72 -9.78
N GLN A 43 -14.55 -5.97 -8.78
CA GLN A 43 -14.73 -5.42 -7.44
C GLN A 43 -14.53 -3.90 -7.41
N VAL A 44 -13.63 -3.36 -8.24
CA VAL A 44 -13.46 -1.92 -8.42
C VAL A 44 -14.71 -1.30 -9.05
N ARG A 45 -15.25 -1.93 -10.11
CA ARG A 45 -16.54 -1.51 -10.71
C ARG A 45 -17.66 -1.49 -9.68
N ASP A 46 -17.79 -2.55 -8.88
CA ASP A 46 -18.85 -2.67 -7.89
C ASP A 46 -18.73 -1.62 -6.77
N LEU A 47 -17.49 -1.25 -6.39
CA LEU A 47 -17.26 -0.16 -5.47
C LEU A 47 -17.74 1.19 -6.04
N ILE A 48 -17.43 1.49 -7.29
CA ILE A 48 -17.86 2.72 -7.97
C ILE A 48 -19.38 2.75 -8.07
N ASP A 49 -20.02 1.63 -8.44
CA ASP A 49 -21.47 1.50 -8.50
C ASP A 49 -22.12 1.76 -7.13
N SER A 50 -21.58 1.16 -6.07
CA SER A 50 -22.07 1.35 -4.70
C SER A 50 -22.00 2.81 -4.27
N LEU A 51 -20.89 3.49 -4.56
CA LEU A 51 -20.72 4.90 -4.25
C LEU A 51 -21.68 5.79 -5.06
N TYR A 52 -21.88 5.48 -6.34
CA TYR A 52 -22.83 6.19 -7.18
C TYR A 52 -24.25 6.11 -6.59
N ASN A 53 -24.66 4.93 -6.16
CA ASN A 53 -25.98 4.68 -5.55
C ASN A 53 -26.07 5.16 -4.08
N GLY A 54 -25.00 5.67 -3.50
CA GLY A 54 -24.99 6.14 -2.11
C GLY A 54 -24.99 5.04 -1.07
N TYR A 55 -24.58 3.84 -1.43
CA TYR A 55 -24.51 2.72 -0.50
C TYR A 55 -23.28 2.84 0.41
N PRO A 56 -23.37 2.36 1.66
CA PRO A 56 -22.24 2.38 2.56
C PRO A 56 -21.14 1.43 2.07
N THR A 57 -19.91 1.91 2.03
CA THR A 57 -18.74 1.14 1.58
C THR A 57 -17.84 0.70 2.73
N GLY A 58 -18.28 0.93 3.97
CA GLY A 58 -17.53 0.59 5.18
C GLY A 58 -16.61 1.71 5.65
N TYR A 59 -15.98 1.46 6.80
CA TYR A 59 -15.03 2.38 7.40
C TYR A 59 -13.62 2.10 6.90
N ILE A 60 -12.76 3.12 6.97
CA ILE A 60 -11.31 2.95 6.95
C ILE A 60 -10.76 3.19 8.35
N ILE A 61 -9.63 2.58 8.67
CA ILE A 61 -8.96 2.76 9.96
C ILE A 61 -7.60 3.40 9.69
N THR A 62 -7.35 4.50 10.35
CA THR A 62 -6.06 5.19 10.33
C THR A 62 -5.46 5.20 11.72
N TRP A 63 -4.14 5.32 11.80
CA TRP A 63 -3.41 5.48 13.04
C TRP A 63 -2.56 6.73 12.98
N LYS A 64 -2.70 7.61 13.97
CA LYS A 64 -1.78 8.74 14.13
C LYS A 64 -0.39 8.20 14.41
N ASN A 65 0.54 8.46 13.49
CA ASN A 65 1.92 8.03 13.70
C ASN A 65 2.51 8.81 14.89
N PRO A 66 2.96 8.12 15.97
CA PRO A 66 3.52 8.77 17.16
C PRO A 66 4.89 9.41 16.91
N ASP A 67 5.46 9.26 15.71
CA ASP A 67 6.87 9.44 15.44
C ASP A 67 7.26 10.81 14.93
N VAL A 68 6.33 11.76 14.85
CA VAL A 68 6.64 13.13 14.47
C VAL A 68 6.67 14.00 15.70
N HIS A 69 7.76 13.87 16.51
CA HIS A 69 8.08 14.85 17.51
C HIS A 69 8.79 16.02 16.84
N THR A 70 8.27 17.23 17.03
CA THR A 70 8.97 18.45 16.67
C THR A 70 10.11 18.71 17.66
N LYS A 71 11.12 19.49 17.25
CA LYS A 71 12.30 19.82 18.07
C LYS A 71 11.97 20.47 19.44
N ASP A 72 10.75 20.96 19.60
CA ASP A 72 10.23 21.56 20.84
C ASP A 72 9.46 20.57 21.73
N GLY A 73 9.42 19.28 21.37
CA GLY A 73 8.74 18.22 22.11
C GLY A 73 7.23 18.19 21.89
N SER A 74 6.67 19.05 21.04
CA SER A 74 5.28 18.96 20.64
C SER A 74 5.10 17.84 19.62
N VAL A 75 3.98 17.12 19.70
CA VAL A 75 3.59 16.16 18.66
C VAL A 75 3.15 16.99 17.46
N ALA A 76 3.98 17.05 16.41
CA ALA A 76 3.53 17.59 15.13
C ALA A 76 2.30 16.80 14.68
N ASN A 77 1.38 17.44 13.93
CA ASN A 77 0.27 16.75 13.28
C ASN A 77 0.83 15.59 12.46
N GLY A 78 0.97 14.44 13.11
CA GLY A 78 1.65 13.29 12.56
C GLY A 78 0.90 12.75 11.35
N LYS A 79 1.65 12.22 10.39
CA LYS A 79 1.10 11.49 9.26
C LYS A 79 0.21 10.37 9.79
N ARG A 80 -0.93 10.17 9.17
CA ARG A 80 -1.85 9.08 9.48
C ARG A 80 -1.53 7.90 8.60
N VAL A 81 -1.27 6.75 9.22
CA VAL A 81 -1.02 5.49 8.50
C VAL A 81 -2.34 4.78 8.29
N LEU A 82 -2.63 4.41 7.06
CA LEU A 82 -3.83 3.64 6.72
C LEU A 82 -3.65 2.18 7.14
N ILE A 83 -4.41 1.75 8.16
CA ILE A 83 -4.33 0.41 8.75
C ILE A 83 -5.27 -0.56 8.06
N ASP A 84 -6.50 -0.13 7.76
CA ASP A 84 -7.50 -0.91 7.06
C ASP A 84 -8.19 -0.09 5.98
N GLY A 85 -8.64 -0.77 4.93
CA GLY A 85 -9.27 -0.16 3.76
C GLY A 85 -8.30 0.21 2.65
N GLN A 86 -7.05 -0.23 2.68
CA GLN A 86 -6.02 0.09 1.67
C GLN A 86 -6.44 -0.32 0.27
N GLN A 87 -6.98 -1.55 0.09
CA GLN A 87 -7.43 -2.02 -1.22
C GLN A 87 -8.56 -1.16 -1.77
N ARG A 88 -9.47 -0.74 -0.92
CA ARG A 88 -10.60 0.15 -1.29
C ARG A 88 -10.10 1.52 -1.72
N ILE A 89 -9.21 2.11 -0.95
CA ILE A 89 -8.62 3.42 -1.30
C ILE A 89 -7.78 3.33 -2.57
N THR A 90 -6.98 2.28 -2.73
CA THR A 90 -6.23 2.03 -3.96
C THR A 90 -7.15 1.86 -5.16
N ALA A 91 -8.28 1.15 -5.00
CA ALA A 91 -9.30 1.02 -6.04
C ALA A 91 -9.89 2.38 -6.45
N LEU A 92 -10.18 3.25 -5.49
CA LEU A 92 -10.63 4.62 -5.76
C LEU A 92 -9.58 5.44 -6.52
N MET A 93 -8.34 5.38 -6.08
CA MET A 93 -7.24 6.08 -6.76
C MET A 93 -7.05 5.56 -8.20
N ALA A 94 -7.15 4.26 -8.41
CA ALA A 94 -7.03 3.65 -9.72
C ALA A 94 -8.18 4.07 -10.66
N ALA A 95 -9.42 4.00 -10.19
CA ALA A 95 -10.60 4.28 -11.02
C ALA A 95 -10.88 5.78 -11.22
N VAL A 96 -10.69 6.59 -10.18
CA VAL A 96 -11.04 8.03 -10.17
C VAL A 96 -9.85 8.90 -10.54
N SER A 97 -8.69 8.65 -9.96
CA SER A 97 -7.48 9.47 -10.20
C SER A 97 -6.59 8.92 -11.32
N GLY A 98 -6.88 7.73 -11.83
CA GLY A 98 -6.10 7.11 -12.89
C GLY A 98 -4.74 6.57 -12.45
N LEU A 99 -4.59 6.24 -11.16
CA LEU A 99 -3.38 5.62 -10.65
C LEU A 99 -3.12 4.28 -11.34
N GLU A 100 -1.88 4.05 -11.77
CA GLU A 100 -1.44 2.73 -12.19
C GLU A 100 -1.20 1.83 -10.97
N VAL A 101 -1.69 0.61 -11.02
CA VAL A 101 -1.48 -0.42 -10.01
C VAL A 101 -0.59 -1.53 -10.55
N LEU A 102 -0.01 -2.35 -9.68
CA LEU A 102 0.75 -3.52 -10.10
C LEU A 102 -0.19 -4.73 -10.27
N ASP A 103 -0.07 -5.40 -11.39
CA ASP A 103 -0.73 -6.69 -11.62
C ASP A 103 0.01 -7.84 -10.89
N GLU A 104 -0.48 -9.08 -11.04
CA GLU A 104 0.14 -10.27 -10.44
C GLU A 104 1.57 -10.52 -10.92
N ASP A 105 1.92 -9.99 -12.09
CA ASP A 105 3.25 -10.06 -12.70
C ASP A 105 4.10 -8.82 -12.43
N PHE A 106 3.67 -7.95 -11.51
CA PHE A 106 4.31 -6.67 -11.17
C PHE A 106 4.45 -5.69 -12.35
N ASN A 107 3.64 -5.86 -13.39
CA ASN A 107 3.55 -4.85 -14.43
C ASN A 107 2.60 -3.74 -14.02
N LYS A 108 2.90 -2.53 -14.45
CA LYS A 108 1.99 -1.40 -14.26
C LYS A 108 0.78 -1.55 -15.15
N ASP A 109 -0.40 -1.41 -14.55
CA ASP A 109 -1.68 -1.54 -15.23
C ASP A 109 -2.66 -0.48 -14.78
N ARG A 110 -3.51 -0.03 -15.69
CA ARG A 110 -4.62 0.89 -15.44
C ARG A 110 -5.91 0.09 -15.28
N ILE A 111 -6.64 0.39 -14.20
CA ILE A 111 -7.99 -0.13 -14.01
C ILE A 111 -8.98 0.92 -14.50
N LYS A 112 -9.52 0.69 -15.68
CA LYS A 112 -10.47 1.59 -16.32
C LYS A 112 -11.90 1.09 -16.16
N ILE A 113 -12.75 1.92 -15.61
CA ILE A 113 -14.17 1.66 -15.45
C ILE A 113 -14.93 2.51 -16.46
N ALA A 114 -15.72 1.85 -17.27
CA ALA A 114 -16.59 2.51 -18.24
C ALA A 114 -17.93 2.86 -17.60
N PHE A 115 -18.51 3.98 -18.05
CA PHE A 115 -19.79 4.51 -17.60
C PHE A 115 -20.72 4.76 -18.76
N ASN A 116 -21.96 4.25 -18.68
CA ASN A 116 -23.02 4.54 -19.64
C ASN A 116 -24.04 5.53 -19.04
N PRO A 117 -23.99 6.81 -19.41
CA PRO A 117 -24.91 7.82 -18.87
C PRO A 117 -26.37 7.60 -19.26
N LEU A 118 -26.66 6.75 -20.25
CA LEU A 118 -28.01 6.45 -20.72
C LEU A 118 -28.63 5.22 -20.04
N ALA A 119 -27.85 4.46 -19.28
CA ALA A 119 -28.38 3.28 -18.60
C ALA A 119 -29.36 3.68 -17.50
N LYS A 120 -30.52 3.05 -17.50
CA LYS A 120 -31.55 3.25 -16.46
C LYS A 120 -31.40 2.23 -15.32
N ASP A 121 -30.80 1.09 -15.60
CA ASP A 121 -30.57 0.03 -14.63
C ASP A 121 -29.15 0.15 -14.09
N SER A 122 -28.98 0.09 -12.76
CA SER A 122 -27.69 0.17 -12.11
C SER A 122 -26.72 -0.91 -12.61
N ASP A 123 -27.20 -2.12 -12.87
CA ASP A 123 -26.39 -3.25 -13.36
C ASP A 123 -25.73 -3.04 -14.73
N LYS A 124 -26.20 -2.04 -15.49
CA LYS A 124 -25.71 -1.75 -16.84
C LYS A 124 -25.00 -0.38 -16.96
N MET A 125 -24.92 0.32 -15.86
CA MET A 125 -24.39 1.69 -15.83
C MET A 125 -22.85 1.70 -15.83
N PHE A 126 -22.24 0.78 -15.08
CA PHE A 126 -20.80 0.64 -14.96
C PHE A 126 -20.31 -0.71 -15.49
N ALA A 127 -19.18 -0.68 -16.16
CA ALA A 127 -18.53 -1.89 -16.67
C ALA A 127 -17.01 -1.80 -16.52
N VAL A 128 -16.36 -2.94 -16.41
CA VAL A 128 -14.92 -3.01 -16.63
C VAL A 128 -14.67 -2.73 -18.11
N GLN A 129 -13.81 -1.76 -18.41
CA GLN A 129 -13.56 -1.36 -19.81
C GLN A 129 -13.03 -2.53 -20.62
N ASP A 130 -13.58 -2.69 -21.81
CA ASP A 130 -13.08 -3.58 -22.85
C ASP A 130 -13.17 -2.90 -24.23
N ALA A 131 -12.79 -3.62 -25.29
CA ALA A 131 -12.78 -3.09 -26.65
C ALA A 131 -14.16 -2.67 -27.16
N SER A 132 -15.25 -3.22 -26.63
CA SER A 132 -16.61 -2.84 -27.02
C SER A 132 -16.97 -1.44 -26.53
N HIS A 133 -16.56 -1.10 -25.31
CA HIS A 133 -16.80 0.22 -24.72
C HIS A 133 -16.02 1.34 -25.41
N LEU A 134 -14.92 1.03 -26.08
CA LEU A 134 -14.17 2.00 -26.88
C LEU A 134 -14.86 2.30 -28.23
N LYS A 135 -15.63 1.36 -28.75
CA LYS A 135 -16.31 1.46 -30.06
C LYS A 135 -17.72 2.02 -29.92
N ASP A 136 -18.41 1.67 -28.86
CA ASP A 136 -19.79 2.11 -28.62
C ASP A 136 -19.80 3.53 -28.02
N LYS A 137 -20.29 4.49 -28.82
CA LYS A 137 -20.35 5.91 -28.45
C LYS A 137 -21.29 6.23 -27.30
N LYS A 138 -22.07 5.28 -26.82
CA LYS A 138 -22.90 5.44 -25.61
C LYS A 138 -22.08 5.41 -24.33
N TRP A 139 -20.92 4.78 -24.36
CA TRP A 139 -20.05 4.63 -23.21
C TRP A 139 -19.02 5.75 -23.09
N ILE A 140 -18.81 6.19 -21.86
CA ILE A 140 -17.60 6.91 -21.46
C ILE A 140 -16.58 5.82 -21.07
N PRO A 141 -15.49 5.62 -21.83
CA PRO A 141 -14.65 4.44 -21.68
C PRO A 141 -13.85 4.40 -20.37
N ASP A 142 -13.55 5.56 -19.80
CA ASP A 142 -12.74 5.69 -18.58
C ASP A 142 -13.27 6.84 -17.74
N ILE A 143 -13.85 6.54 -16.57
CA ILE A 143 -14.41 7.56 -15.68
C ILE A 143 -13.32 8.50 -15.13
N ALA A 144 -12.06 8.10 -15.07
CA ALA A 144 -10.97 8.95 -14.61
C ALA A 144 -10.85 10.24 -15.43
N GLU A 145 -11.19 10.19 -16.74
CA GLU A 145 -11.18 11.36 -17.61
C GLU A 145 -12.18 12.44 -17.16
N VAL A 146 -13.32 12.02 -16.59
CA VAL A 146 -14.38 12.91 -16.11
C VAL A 146 -13.97 13.67 -14.84
N PHE A 147 -13.07 13.10 -14.05
CA PHE A 147 -12.58 13.71 -12.81
C PHE A 147 -11.38 14.63 -12.98
N LYS A 148 -10.83 14.73 -14.18
CA LYS A 148 -9.75 15.68 -14.47
C LYS A 148 -10.24 17.12 -14.33
N ASN A 149 -9.36 18.01 -13.86
CA ASN A 149 -9.70 19.42 -13.65
C ASN A 149 -10.07 20.15 -14.95
N GLU A 150 -9.47 19.77 -16.07
CA GLU A 150 -9.71 20.35 -17.39
C GLU A 150 -10.97 19.79 -18.08
N PHE A 151 -11.65 18.81 -17.49
CA PHE A 151 -12.86 18.24 -18.07
C PHE A 151 -14.02 19.23 -17.97
N ASP A 152 -14.60 19.61 -19.14
CA ASP A 152 -15.78 20.43 -19.24
C ASP A 152 -17.03 19.57 -19.47
N PRO A 153 -17.90 19.41 -18.45
CA PRO A 153 -19.11 18.59 -18.56
C PRO A 153 -20.09 19.05 -19.63
N PHE A 154 -20.17 20.34 -19.84
CA PHE A 154 -21.12 20.92 -20.81
C PHE A 154 -20.66 20.68 -22.24
N ASP A 155 -19.42 21.01 -22.56
CA ASP A 155 -18.82 20.73 -23.87
C ASP A 155 -18.87 19.23 -24.20
N PHE A 156 -18.55 18.38 -23.20
CA PHE A 156 -18.66 16.95 -23.39
C PHE A 156 -20.08 16.49 -23.71
N ALA A 157 -21.09 17.01 -22.99
CA ALA A 157 -22.50 16.65 -23.22
C ALA A 157 -22.96 17.00 -24.63
N ILE A 158 -22.55 18.15 -25.17
CA ILE A 158 -22.84 18.55 -26.56
C ILE A 158 -22.22 17.54 -27.53
N LYS A 159 -20.94 17.27 -27.41
CA LYS A 159 -20.20 16.30 -28.26
C LYS A 159 -20.75 14.86 -28.17
N TYR A 160 -21.19 14.48 -26.99
CA TYR A 160 -21.82 13.17 -26.78
C TYR A 160 -23.12 13.05 -27.59
N CYS A 161 -23.95 14.11 -27.61
CA CYS A 161 -25.22 14.13 -28.33
C CYS A 161 -25.04 14.18 -29.85
N GLU A 162 -23.93 14.69 -30.37
CA GLU A 162 -23.62 14.63 -31.80
C GLU A 162 -23.50 13.17 -32.29
N ASN A 163 -23.07 12.29 -31.43
CA ASN A 163 -22.95 10.86 -31.71
C ASN A 163 -24.15 9.99 -31.23
N ASN A 164 -25.08 10.60 -30.51
CA ASN A 164 -26.26 9.96 -29.91
C ASN A 164 -27.47 10.86 -30.04
N SER A 165 -28.08 10.94 -31.25
CA SER A 165 -29.05 11.92 -31.66
C SER A 165 -30.36 11.97 -30.86
N ASP A 166 -30.72 10.91 -30.17
CA ASP A 166 -31.98 10.79 -29.42
C ASP A 166 -31.87 11.30 -27.96
N VAL A 167 -30.74 11.91 -27.60
CA VAL A 167 -30.42 12.31 -26.23
C VAL A 167 -30.22 13.82 -26.14
N LYS A 168 -30.70 14.41 -25.06
CA LYS A 168 -30.53 15.86 -24.80
C LYS A 168 -29.25 16.11 -23.98
N PRO A 169 -28.50 17.19 -24.28
CA PRO A 169 -27.29 17.57 -23.54
C PRO A 169 -27.50 17.67 -22.04
N ASN A 170 -28.64 18.17 -21.59
CA ASN A 170 -28.92 18.26 -20.14
C ASN A 170 -29.00 16.90 -19.43
N GLU A 171 -29.49 15.86 -20.10
CA GLU A 171 -29.57 14.52 -19.54
C GLU A 171 -28.15 13.97 -19.31
N ILE A 172 -27.26 14.17 -20.27
CA ILE A 172 -25.86 13.76 -20.17
C ILE A 172 -25.11 14.56 -19.12
N ASN A 173 -25.31 15.89 -19.11
CA ASN A 173 -24.69 16.74 -18.10
C ASN A 173 -25.12 16.33 -16.69
N ASN A 174 -26.39 16.04 -16.47
CA ASN A 174 -26.91 15.59 -15.19
C ASN A 174 -26.29 14.23 -14.77
N ALA A 175 -26.19 13.30 -15.72
CA ALA A 175 -25.54 12.00 -15.45
C ALA A 175 -24.06 12.15 -15.10
N ILE A 176 -23.34 13.02 -15.79
CA ILE A 176 -21.94 13.34 -15.49
C ILE A 176 -21.80 14.00 -14.13
N MET A 177 -22.68 14.93 -13.78
CA MET A 177 -22.65 15.57 -12.46
C MET A 177 -22.97 14.58 -11.34
N SER A 178 -23.87 13.63 -11.59
CA SER A 178 -24.12 12.53 -10.65
C SER A 178 -22.90 11.63 -10.48
N LEU A 179 -22.19 11.32 -11.57
CA LEU A 179 -20.94 10.57 -11.52
C LEU A 179 -19.86 11.33 -10.71
N LYS A 180 -19.67 12.62 -11.01
CA LYS A 180 -18.73 13.46 -10.24
C LYS A 180 -19.13 13.59 -8.78
N GLY A 181 -20.39 13.43 -8.45
CA GLY A 181 -20.92 13.40 -7.09
C GLY A 181 -20.33 12.28 -6.21
N ILE A 182 -19.73 11.25 -6.81
CA ILE A 182 -18.99 10.21 -6.08
C ILE A 182 -17.89 10.84 -5.21
N ALA A 183 -17.19 11.84 -5.70
CA ALA A 183 -16.13 12.55 -4.96
C ALA A 183 -16.63 13.18 -3.64
N ASN A 184 -17.92 13.47 -3.54
CA ASN A 184 -18.55 14.06 -2.36
C ASN A 184 -19.14 13.00 -1.39
N ARG A 185 -19.08 11.73 -1.75
CA ARG A 185 -19.55 10.65 -0.85
C ARG A 185 -18.68 10.57 0.39
N GLN A 186 -19.32 10.37 1.52
CA GLN A 186 -18.66 10.30 2.82
C GLN A 186 -18.15 8.88 3.10
N ILE A 187 -16.93 8.80 3.61
CA ILE A 187 -16.35 7.58 4.17
C ILE A 187 -16.11 7.81 5.66
N GLY A 188 -16.55 6.88 6.49
CA GLY A 188 -16.25 6.87 7.92
C GLY A 188 -14.78 6.52 8.15
N VAL A 189 -14.14 7.27 9.03
CA VAL A 189 -12.74 7.08 9.42
C VAL A 189 -12.65 6.85 10.92
N ILE A 190 -12.10 5.71 11.30
CA ILE A 190 -11.72 5.42 12.69
C ILE A 190 -10.25 5.81 12.82
N GLU A 191 -9.97 6.90 13.50
CA GLU A 191 -8.61 7.35 13.75
C GLU A 191 -8.14 6.86 15.11
N LEU A 192 -7.16 5.95 15.12
CA LEU A 192 -6.53 5.43 16.32
C LEU A 192 -5.54 6.45 16.88
N ASP A 193 -5.51 6.57 18.22
CA ASP A 193 -4.71 7.56 18.92
C ASP A 193 -3.20 7.27 18.84
N HIS A 194 -2.41 8.34 18.88
CA HIS A 194 -0.95 8.27 18.85
C HIS A 194 -0.33 7.60 20.09
N THR A 195 -1.06 7.50 21.19
CA THR A 195 -0.61 6.83 22.42
C THR A 195 -0.61 5.31 22.33
N LEU A 196 -1.29 4.75 21.32
CA LEU A 196 -1.29 3.32 21.07
C LEU A 196 0.04 2.89 20.48
N ASP A 197 0.56 1.76 20.95
CA ASP A 197 1.69 1.10 20.32
C ASP A 197 1.22 0.16 19.18
N ILE A 198 2.18 -0.38 18.44
CA ILE A 198 1.88 -1.24 17.29
C ILE A 198 1.20 -2.55 17.68
N ASP A 199 1.49 -3.09 18.86
CA ASP A 199 0.85 -4.32 19.33
C ASP A 199 -0.62 -4.08 19.62
N GLU A 200 -0.94 -2.95 20.28
CA GLU A 200 -2.32 -2.54 20.55
C GLU A 200 -3.08 -2.27 19.25
N VAL A 201 -2.46 -1.58 18.29
CA VAL A 201 -3.06 -1.30 16.97
C VAL A 201 -3.35 -2.59 16.22
N THR A 202 -2.42 -3.54 16.23
CA THR A 202 -2.59 -4.85 15.59
C THR A 202 -3.72 -5.64 16.26
N GLU A 203 -3.80 -5.63 17.59
CA GLU A 203 -4.87 -6.30 18.33
C GLU A 203 -6.24 -5.69 18.03
N ILE A 204 -6.35 -4.36 17.98
CA ILE A 204 -7.58 -3.65 17.62
C ILE A 204 -8.02 -4.07 16.22
N PHE A 205 -7.10 -4.09 15.26
CA PHE A 205 -7.38 -4.50 13.90
C PHE A 205 -7.93 -5.93 13.84
N ILE A 206 -7.29 -6.89 14.52
CA ILE A 206 -7.73 -8.30 14.56
C ILE A 206 -9.14 -8.42 15.14
N ARG A 207 -9.45 -7.65 16.18
CA ARG A 207 -10.77 -7.68 16.84
C ARG A 207 -11.87 -7.12 15.95
N ILE A 208 -11.59 -6.08 15.18
CA ILE A 208 -12.57 -5.44 14.29
C ILE A 208 -12.77 -6.27 13.02
N ASN A 209 -11.70 -6.83 12.46
CA ASN A 209 -11.68 -7.54 11.19
C ASN A 209 -11.51 -9.05 11.36
N SER A 210 -12.56 -9.73 11.77
CA SER A 210 -12.54 -11.20 11.86
C SER A 210 -12.38 -11.94 10.53
N LYS A 211 -12.43 -11.24 9.40
CA LYS A 211 -12.38 -11.82 8.03
C LYS A 211 -11.42 -11.12 7.06
N GLY A 212 -10.70 -10.09 7.47
CA GLY A 212 -9.78 -9.33 6.61
C GLY A 212 -8.35 -9.84 6.68
N THR A 213 -7.56 -9.53 5.64
CA THR A 213 -6.10 -9.72 5.66
C THR A 213 -5.50 -8.68 6.58
N ALA A 214 -4.99 -9.09 7.73
CA ALA A 214 -4.32 -8.21 8.67
C ALA A 214 -3.09 -7.56 8.03
N LEU A 215 -2.87 -6.27 8.31
CA LEU A 215 -1.55 -5.67 8.15
C LEU A 215 -0.58 -6.43 9.04
N SER A 216 0.45 -6.99 8.44
CA SER A 216 1.51 -7.65 9.18
C SER A 216 2.41 -6.61 9.87
N GLN A 217 3.10 -7.01 10.92
CA GLN A 217 4.10 -6.13 11.55
C GLN A 217 5.18 -5.70 10.55
N SER A 218 5.48 -6.54 9.54
CA SER A 218 6.39 -6.19 8.46
C SER A 218 5.86 -5.03 7.60
N ASP A 219 4.57 -4.94 7.39
CA ASP A 219 3.95 -3.83 6.65
C ASP A 219 4.14 -2.50 7.39
N PHE A 220 4.06 -2.50 8.72
CA PHE A 220 4.35 -1.31 9.51
C PHE A 220 5.82 -0.90 9.42
N VAL A 221 6.74 -1.86 9.49
CA VAL A 221 8.18 -1.59 9.31
C VAL A 221 8.45 -0.99 7.93
N MET A 222 7.89 -1.59 6.87
CA MET A 222 8.03 -1.10 5.50
C MET A 222 7.46 0.30 5.33
N SER A 223 6.30 0.57 5.92
CA SER A 223 5.69 1.91 5.90
C SER A 223 6.56 2.93 6.64
N LYS A 224 7.10 2.55 7.79
CA LYS A 224 8.01 3.41 8.57
C LYS A 224 9.26 3.76 7.78
N MET A 225 9.89 2.76 7.16
CA MET A 225 11.05 2.97 6.30
C MET A 225 10.73 3.84 5.09
N ALA A 226 9.58 3.63 4.44
CA ALA A 226 9.14 4.42 3.29
C ALA A 226 8.99 5.91 3.61
N SER A 227 8.55 6.25 4.82
CA SER A 227 8.35 7.64 5.25
C SER A 227 9.64 8.34 5.68
N ASP A 228 10.72 7.60 5.93
CA ASP A 228 12.01 8.19 6.30
C ASP A 228 12.82 8.60 5.07
N THR A 229 13.08 9.90 4.97
CA THR A 229 13.90 10.50 3.91
C THR A 229 15.26 11.01 4.40
N ILE A 230 15.50 10.93 5.72
CA ILE A 230 16.68 11.54 6.37
C ILE A 230 17.77 10.50 6.63
N HIS A 231 17.38 9.31 7.12
CA HIS A 231 18.30 8.26 7.57
C HIS A 231 18.47 7.13 6.55
N GLY A 232 17.94 7.30 5.34
CA GLY A 232 18.02 6.31 4.27
C GLY A 232 16.97 5.19 4.35
N GLY A 233 15.94 5.33 5.18
CA GLY A 233 14.89 4.33 5.34
C GLY A 233 14.15 4.01 4.05
N ASN A 234 13.86 5.02 3.23
CA ASN A 234 13.23 4.83 1.91
C ASN A 234 14.10 3.99 0.96
N THR A 235 15.43 4.13 1.01
CA THR A 235 16.36 3.28 0.25
C THR A 235 16.33 1.84 0.77
N LEU A 236 16.38 1.64 2.09
CA LEU A 236 16.29 0.30 2.67
C LEU A 236 14.97 -0.40 2.33
N ARG A 237 13.85 0.33 2.31
CA ARG A 237 12.59 -0.21 1.86
C ARG A 237 12.67 -0.72 0.41
N LYS A 238 13.26 0.07 -0.49
CA LYS A 238 13.44 -0.35 -1.87
C LYS A 238 14.34 -1.59 -2.00
N VAL A 239 15.39 -1.69 -1.19
CA VAL A 239 16.24 -2.90 -1.15
C VAL A 239 15.42 -4.14 -0.81
N VAL A 240 14.64 -4.07 0.26
CA VAL A 240 13.79 -5.19 0.69
C VAL A 240 12.78 -5.54 -0.40
N ASP A 241 12.13 -4.56 -0.97
CA ASP A 241 11.14 -4.72 -2.03
C ASP A 241 11.73 -5.39 -3.27
N TYR A 242 12.79 -4.82 -3.81
CA TYR A 242 13.43 -5.33 -5.02
C TYR A 242 14.07 -6.71 -4.81
N PHE A 243 14.65 -6.96 -3.64
CA PHE A 243 15.22 -8.26 -3.33
C PHE A 243 14.13 -9.35 -3.35
N CYS A 244 13.04 -9.14 -2.62
CA CYS A 244 11.94 -10.09 -2.56
C CYS A 244 11.30 -10.34 -3.95
N HIS A 245 11.17 -9.29 -4.77
CA HIS A 245 10.66 -9.42 -6.13
C HIS A 245 11.60 -10.23 -7.02
N LEU A 246 12.87 -9.89 -7.02
CA LEU A 246 13.87 -10.56 -7.86
C LEU A 246 14.08 -12.02 -7.44
N ALA A 247 13.96 -12.33 -6.14
CA ALA A 247 14.04 -13.71 -5.66
C ALA A 247 12.95 -14.59 -6.29
N VAL A 248 11.73 -14.07 -6.41
CA VAL A 248 10.61 -14.78 -7.04
C VAL A 248 10.67 -14.70 -8.57
N LYS A 249 11.02 -13.52 -9.10
CA LYS A 249 10.96 -13.23 -10.53
C LYS A 249 12.20 -12.47 -11.02
N PRO A 250 13.27 -13.18 -11.40
CA PRO A 250 14.49 -12.56 -11.91
C PRO A 250 14.27 -11.64 -13.10
N ASP A 251 13.26 -11.91 -13.93
CA ASP A 251 12.87 -11.12 -15.10
C ASP A 251 12.40 -9.70 -14.77
N PHE A 252 12.17 -9.39 -13.49
CA PHE A 252 11.86 -8.04 -13.02
C PHE A 252 13.09 -7.10 -13.05
N TYR A 253 14.30 -7.63 -13.15
CA TYR A 253 15.53 -6.84 -13.13
C TYR A 253 15.54 -5.65 -14.11
N PRO A 254 15.10 -5.77 -15.39
CA PRO A 254 15.01 -4.63 -16.30
C PRO A 254 14.08 -3.51 -15.82
N GLN A 255 13.10 -3.81 -14.97
CA GLN A 255 12.22 -2.80 -14.38
C GLN A 255 12.91 -2.11 -13.20
N MET A 256 13.64 -2.86 -12.37
CA MET A 256 14.39 -2.30 -11.25
C MET A 256 15.45 -1.27 -11.70
N ILE A 257 16.19 -1.55 -12.76
CA ILE A 257 17.24 -0.64 -13.26
C ILE A 257 16.69 0.67 -13.83
N LYS A 258 15.40 0.80 -14.06
CA LYS A 258 14.75 2.05 -14.45
C LYS A 258 14.60 3.02 -13.27
N ASP A 259 14.74 2.54 -12.04
CA ASP A 259 14.82 3.38 -10.84
C ASP A 259 16.24 3.96 -10.72
N GLU A 260 16.45 5.08 -11.40
CA GLU A 260 17.77 5.73 -11.46
C GLU A 260 18.31 6.17 -10.08
N GLU A 261 17.42 6.47 -9.14
CA GLU A 261 17.83 6.83 -7.77
C GLU A 261 18.36 5.61 -7.04
N PHE A 262 17.66 4.48 -7.16
CA PHE A 262 18.09 3.23 -6.55
C PHE A 262 19.38 2.70 -7.18
N GLU A 263 19.53 2.79 -8.52
CA GLU A 263 20.72 2.36 -9.25
C GLU A 263 22.01 3.07 -8.77
N LYS A 264 21.90 4.29 -8.26
CA LYS A 264 23.04 5.05 -7.70
C LYS A 264 23.43 4.60 -6.30
N THR A 265 22.62 3.77 -5.65
CA THR A 265 22.92 3.28 -4.30
C THR A 265 23.89 2.08 -4.34
N GLU A 266 24.61 1.86 -3.25
CA GLU A 266 25.46 0.68 -3.11
C GLU A 266 24.66 -0.65 -3.16
N TYR A 267 23.39 -0.61 -2.86
CA TYR A 267 22.52 -1.80 -2.79
C TYR A 267 22.18 -2.37 -4.16
N ALA A 268 22.03 -1.54 -5.18
CA ALA A 268 21.70 -2.00 -6.52
C ALA A 268 22.71 -3.04 -7.03
N SER A 269 24.00 -2.75 -6.87
CA SER A 269 25.06 -3.68 -7.27
C SER A 269 25.09 -4.95 -6.41
N LYS A 270 24.69 -4.87 -5.13
CA LYS A 270 24.69 -5.97 -4.18
C LYS A 270 23.58 -7.01 -4.42
N ILE A 271 22.48 -6.61 -5.08
CA ILE A 271 21.36 -7.51 -5.40
C ILE A 271 21.31 -7.93 -6.87
N LYS A 272 22.22 -7.41 -7.71
CA LYS A 272 22.29 -7.72 -9.13
C LYS A 272 22.41 -9.21 -9.44
N TRP A 273 23.01 -9.99 -8.55
CA TRP A 273 23.16 -11.44 -8.72
C TRP A 273 21.81 -12.17 -8.84
N LEU A 274 20.72 -11.62 -8.28
CA LEU A 274 19.35 -12.16 -8.41
C LEU A 274 18.78 -12.05 -9.82
N ALA A 275 19.40 -11.25 -10.71
CA ALA A 275 19.00 -11.18 -12.12
C ALA A 275 19.29 -12.48 -12.89
N ARG A 276 20.16 -13.31 -12.35
CA ARG A 276 20.43 -14.65 -12.86
C ARG A 276 19.35 -15.60 -12.35
N ASP A 277 19.11 -16.68 -13.07
CA ASP A 277 18.24 -17.75 -12.62
C ASP A 277 18.70 -18.22 -11.23
N ASN A 278 17.78 -18.18 -10.28
CA ASN A 278 18.05 -18.50 -8.89
C ASN A 278 17.14 -19.65 -8.41
N GLU A 279 17.41 -20.12 -7.22
CA GLU A 279 16.77 -21.32 -6.67
C GLU A 279 15.38 -21.00 -6.09
N ASP A 280 14.37 -21.78 -6.47
CA ASP A 280 12.98 -21.65 -6.03
C ASP A 280 12.70 -22.26 -4.65
N ILE A 281 13.73 -22.72 -3.93
CA ILE A 281 13.52 -23.41 -2.66
C ILE A 281 13.25 -22.43 -1.50
N TYR A 282 13.77 -21.21 -1.58
CA TYR A 282 13.60 -20.17 -0.59
C TYR A 282 13.40 -18.81 -1.24
N ASP A 283 12.15 -18.37 -1.23
CA ASP A 283 11.73 -17.04 -1.67
C ASP A 283 11.30 -16.24 -0.44
N PRO A 284 12.19 -15.42 0.13
CA PRO A 284 11.86 -14.64 1.33
C PRO A 284 10.80 -13.58 1.03
N ASP A 285 9.88 -13.40 1.97
CA ASP A 285 9.01 -12.24 2.00
C ASP A 285 9.63 -11.08 2.80
N TYR A 286 8.94 -9.96 2.88
CA TYR A 286 9.41 -8.79 3.65
C TYR A 286 9.62 -9.11 5.13
N GLY A 287 8.71 -9.90 5.70
CA GLY A 287 8.77 -10.31 7.10
C GLY A 287 10.00 -11.16 7.40
N ASP A 288 10.30 -12.10 6.52
CA ASP A 288 11.48 -12.96 6.62
C ASP A 288 12.76 -12.13 6.59
N MET A 289 12.90 -11.30 5.58
CA MET A 289 14.09 -10.48 5.37
C MET A 289 14.32 -9.48 6.51
N LEU A 290 13.25 -8.80 6.95
CA LEU A 290 13.31 -7.86 8.07
C LEU A 290 13.62 -8.56 9.39
N ARG A 291 13.02 -9.73 9.65
CA ARG A 291 13.25 -10.49 10.88
C ARG A 291 14.68 -10.99 10.99
N VAL A 292 15.21 -11.60 9.93
CA VAL A 292 16.60 -12.07 9.89
C VAL A 292 17.58 -10.91 10.07
N SER A 293 17.37 -9.80 9.34
CA SER A 293 18.22 -8.60 9.46
C SER A 293 18.16 -8.01 10.87
N PHE A 294 16.98 -8.03 11.50
CA PHE A 294 16.77 -7.52 12.84
C PHE A 294 17.43 -8.41 13.89
N MET A 295 17.30 -9.74 13.77
CA MET A 295 18.00 -10.70 14.64
C MET A 295 19.50 -10.52 14.57
N TYR A 296 20.05 -10.41 13.37
CA TYR A 296 21.48 -10.25 13.19
C TYR A 296 22.04 -8.98 13.85
N SER A 297 21.36 -7.85 13.65
CA SER A 297 21.90 -6.53 14.07
C SER A 297 21.49 -6.09 15.47
N PHE A 298 20.39 -6.65 16.03
CA PHE A 298 19.78 -6.19 17.28
C PHE A 298 19.59 -7.30 18.32
N ASP A 299 19.87 -8.55 17.98
CA ASP A 299 19.55 -9.72 18.81
C ASP A 299 18.07 -9.78 19.20
N ARG A 300 17.18 -9.38 18.31
CA ARG A 300 15.73 -9.31 18.49
C ARG A 300 15.02 -9.79 17.23
N ALA A 301 13.86 -10.46 17.41
CA ALA A 301 13.07 -11.00 16.31
C ALA A 301 11.67 -10.37 16.18
N LYS A 302 11.18 -9.68 17.22
CA LYS A 302 9.83 -9.12 17.25
C LYS A 302 9.80 -7.82 16.44
N LEU A 303 9.15 -7.82 15.26
CA LEU A 303 9.12 -6.68 14.35
C LEU A 303 8.43 -5.43 14.93
N ALA A 304 7.55 -5.59 15.92
CA ALA A 304 6.99 -4.46 16.66
C ALA A 304 8.09 -3.66 17.41
N ASP A 305 9.11 -4.34 17.94
CA ASP A 305 10.26 -3.68 18.56
C ASP A 305 11.06 -2.90 17.52
N LEU A 306 11.19 -3.43 16.30
CA LEU A 306 11.87 -2.72 15.21
C LEU A 306 11.14 -1.42 14.83
N VAL A 307 9.82 -1.43 14.74
CA VAL A 307 9.03 -0.21 14.51
C VAL A 307 9.33 0.81 15.60
N SER A 308 9.33 0.40 16.86
CA SER A 308 9.61 1.29 18.01
C SER A 308 11.02 1.87 17.94
N LEU A 309 12.03 1.08 17.61
CA LEU A 309 13.41 1.53 17.46
C LEU A 309 13.59 2.50 16.29
N LEU A 310 13.00 2.22 15.13
CA LEU A 310 13.02 3.12 13.98
C LEU A 310 12.27 4.43 14.24
N SER A 311 11.40 4.43 15.24
CA SER A 311 10.72 5.61 15.77
C SER A 311 11.54 6.38 16.81
N GLY A 312 12.65 5.83 17.25
CA GLY A 312 13.52 6.44 18.24
C GLY A 312 13.18 6.14 19.70
N ARG A 313 12.33 5.13 19.96
CA ARG A 313 11.92 4.78 21.31
C ARG A 313 13.06 4.15 22.11
N ASP A 314 13.38 4.78 23.24
CA ASP A 314 14.23 4.19 24.27
C ASP A 314 13.39 3.23 25.11
N PHE A 315 13.77 1.93 25.16
CA PHE A 315 13.02 0.93 25.92
C PHE A 315 13.14 1.06 27.42
N VAL A 316 14.17 1.77 27.89
CA VAL A 316 14.41 1.99 29.33
C VAL A 316 13.65 3.21 29.82
N THR A 317 13.86 4.36 29.18
CA THR A 317 13.24 5.62 29.58
C THR A 317 11.85 5.81 28.99
N ARG A 318 11.50 5.07 27.94
CA ARG A 318 10.29 5.21 27.11
C ARG A 318 10.15 6.55 26.41
N GLU A 319 11.21 7.32 26.37
CA GLU A 319 11.30 8.57 25.63
C GLU A 319 11.71 8.32 24.18
N PHE A 320 11.48 9.33 23.33
CA PHE A 320 11.91 9.29 21.93
C PHE A 320 13.16 10.14 21.75
N LYS A 321 14.16 9.58 21.06
CA LYS A 321 15.47 10.21 20.85
C LYS A 321 15.91 10.04 19.38
N ASP A 322 16.39 11.12 18.79
CA ASP A 322 16.83 11.11 17.39
C ASP A 322 18.07 10.24 17.15
N ASP A 323 18.97 10.15 18.12
CA ASP A 323 20.16 9.30 18.06
C ASP A 323 19.81 7.81 17.96
N ILE A 324 18.70 7.39 18.61
CA ILE A 324 18.19 6.01 18.49
C ILE A 324 17.65 5.76 17.07
N VAL A 325 17.01 6.73 16.44
CA VAL A 325 16.55 6.62 15.05
C VAL A 325 17.73 6.38 14.11
N GLU A 326 18.74 7.23 14.20
CA GLU A 326 19.93 7.16 13.34
C GLU A 326 20.67 5.83 13.54
N ASP A 327 20.94 5.43 14.79
CA ASP A 327 21.62 4.16 15.10
C ASP A 327 20.80 2.95 14.62
N SER A 328 19.47 3.00 14.78
CA SER A 328 18.60 1.90 14.38
C SER A 328 18.54 1.72 12.86
N TYR A 329 18.45 2.79 12.08
CA TYR A 329 18.52 2.69 10.62
C TYR A 329 19.90 2.22 10.14
N TYR A 330 20.97 2.68 10.75
CA TYR A 330 22.31 2.20 10.44
C TYR A 330 22.45 0.70 10.69
N LYS A 331 22.06 0.21 11.87
CA LYS A 331 22.11 -1.22 12.23
C LYS A 331 21.23 -2.07 11.33
N LEU A 332 20.02 -1.60 11.02
CA LEU A 332 19.14 -2.31 10.10
C LEU A 332 19.78 -2.44 8.72
N GLY A 333 20.39 -1.38 8.22
CA GLY A 333 21.13 -1.39 6.96
C GLY A 333 22.26 -2.43 6.94
N GLU A 334 23.02 -2.53 8.02
CA GLU A 334 24.08 -3.54 8.16
C GLU A 334 23.49 -4.97 8.15
N GLY A 335 22.39 -5.20 8.85
CA GLY A 335 21.69 -6.50 8.84
C GLY A 335 21.18 -6.88 7.45
N ILE A 336 20.59 -5.91 6.73
CA ILE A 336 20.13 -6.10 5.35
C ILE A 336 21.30 -6.45 4.43
N LYS A 337 22.45 -5.77 4.55
CA LYS A 337 23.64 -6.09 3.75
C LYS A 337 24.12 -7.52 3.95
N VAL A 338 24.05 -8.03 5.17
CA VAL A 338 24.38 -9.43 5.47
C VAL A 338 23.40 -10.38 4.82
N PHE A 339 22.10 -10.08 4.90
CA PHE A 339 21.05 -10.90 4.29
C PHE A 339 21.17 -10.99 2.77
N ILE A 340 21.37 -9.86 2.09
CA ILE A 340 21.43 -9.79 0.62
C ILE A 340 22.73 -10.30 0.03
N ASN A 341 23.71 -10.65 0.86
CA ASN A 341 25.00 -11.16 0.39
C ASN A 341 24.80 -12.51 -0.32
N GLU A 342 25.24 -12.59 -1.59
CA GLU A 342 25.08 -13.79 -2.43
C GLU A 342 25.66 -15.04 -1.79
N TYR A 343 26.82 -14.95 -1.18
CA TYR A 343 27.45 -16.09 -0.53
C TYR A 343 26.61 -16.59 0.66
N ASN A 344 26.20 -15.70 1.54
CA ASN A 344 25.39 -16.06 2.71
C ASN A 344 24.08 -16.69 2.30
N PHE A 345 23.38 -16.09 1.35
CA PHE A 345 22.10 -16.60 0.84
C PHE A 345 22.26 -18.00 0.25
N ASN A 346 23.28 -18.21 -0.60
CA ASN A 346 23.53 -19.50 -1.23
C ASN A 346 23.95 -20.56 -0.21
N GLN A 347 24.74 -20.21 0.82
CA GLN A 347 25.08 -21.15 1.91
C GLN A 347 23.84 -21.61 2.66
N PHE A 348 22.91 -20.70 2.93
CA PHE A 348 21.64 -21.02 3.56
C PHE A 348 20.78 -21.97 2.70
N VAL A 349 20.65 -21.67 1.39
CA VAL A 349 19.96 -22.54 0.43
C VAL A 349 20.58 -23.93 0.38
N LEU A 350 21.90 -24.03 0.38
CA LEU A 350 22.62 -25.31 0.42
C LEU A 350 22.34 -26.07 1.73
N ALA A 351 22.26 -25.39 2.86
CA ALA A 351 21.91 -26.00 4.14
C ALA A 351 20.50 -26.58 4.12
N ILE A 352 19.51 -25.86 3.56
CA ILE A 352 18.14 -26.34 3.39
C ILE A 352 18.12 -27.61 2.51
N LYS A 353 18.83 -27.59 1.39
CA LYS A 353 18.95 -28.75 0.49
C LYS A 353 19.65 -29.92 1.18
N GLY A 354 20.70 -29.66 1.93
CA GLY A 354 21.43 -30.66 2.73
C GLY A 354 20.56 -31.31 3.80
N ALA A 355 19.60 -30.59 4.37
CA ALA A 355 18.59 -31.11 5.29
C ALA A 355 17.48 -31.95 4.59
N GLY A 356 17.55 -32.11 3.26
CA GLY A 356 16.66 -32.97 2.50
C GLY A 356 15.43 -32.30 1.90
N TYR A 357 15.29 -30.98 2.04
CA TYR A 357 14.20 -30.24 1.42
C TYR A 357 14.48 -30.00 -0.09
N LYS A 358 13.50 -30.32 -0.93
CA LYS A 358 13.63 -30.24 -2.40
C LYS A 358 12.75 -29.15 -3.02
N SER A 359 11.80 -28.62 -2.26
CA SER A 359 10.91 -27.55 -2.72
C SER A 359 10.35 -26.77 -1.53
N SER A 360 9.94 -25.52 -1.79
CA SER A 360 9.29 -24.64 -0.79
C SER A 360 8.01 -25.25 -0.18
N LYS A 361 7.31 -26.11 -0.93
CA LYS A 361 6.10 -26.82 -0.45
C LYS A 361 6.36 -27.79 0.71
N GLN A 362 7.59 -28.21 0.93
CA GLN A 362 7.99 -29.11 2.02
C GLN A 362 8.28 -28.36 3.32
N LEU A 363 8.36 -27.02 3.24
CA LEU A 363 8.65 -26.17 4.38
C LEU A 363 7.34 -25.80 5.08
N ASN A 364 7.15 -26.32 6.29
CA ASN A 364 5.93 -26.12 7.07
C ASN A 364 5.81 -24.72 7.68
N SER A 365 6.92 -24.01 7.83
CA SER A 365 6.96 -22.68 8.44
C SER A 365 8.16 -21.89 7.93
N GLN A 366 7.89 -20.79 7.27
CA GLN A 366 8.90 -19.83 6.82
C GLN A 366 9.64 -19.21 8.01
N MET A 367 8.92 -18.95 9.11
CA MET A 367 9.49 -18.38 10.33
C MET A 367 10.58 -19.26 10.93
N THR A 368 10.48 -20.58 10.82
CA THR A 368 11.52 -21.50 11.28
C THR A 368 12.81 -21.34 10.47
N LEU A 369 12.68 -21.02 9.19
CA LEU A 369 13.84 -20.75 8.32
C LEU A 369 14.53 -19.44 8.69
N ASP A 370 13.79 -18.43 9.09
CA ASP A 370 14.35 -17.14 9.50
C ASP A 370 15.33 -17.32 10.69
N PHE A 371 15.00 -18.20 11.63
CA PHE A 371 15.89 -18.51 12.75
C PHE A 371 17.10 -19.38 12.37
N ALA A 372 17.02 -20.07 11.24
CA ALA A 372 18.12 -20.91 10.74
C ALA A 372 19.09 -20.15 9.84
N TYR A 373 18.63 -19.06 9.21
CA TYR A 373 19.45 -18.21 8.36
C TYR A 373 20.51 -17.46 9.16
#